data_8405f328e895119951a554a12666079a
#
_entry.id   8405f328e895119951a554a12666079a
#
_cell.length_a   1.000
_cell.length_b   1.000
_cell.length_c   1.000
_cell.angle_alpha   90.00
_cell.angle_beta   90.00
_cell.angle_gamma   90.00
#
_symmetry.space_group_name_H-M   'P 1'
#
loop_
_entity.id
_entity.type
_entity.pdbx_description
1 polymer ?
#
loop_
_entity_poly.entity_id
_entity_poly.type
_entity_poly.pdbx_seq_one_letter_code
_entity_poly.pdbx_strand_id
1 'polypeptide(L)'
;MGPPSPPVARRWRRRLRWTSLVGLGVAVLVVSYVATTFVLVWQASRHDGRVPADAIVVLGAAQYDGRPSPVLQARLDHALDLYEEGLAPLVVVTGGRQQGDRYTEATAGYNYLRAHGLPDEAIRKEVQGASTYESLASVARFLREEGIGDVLLVSSPAHSRRVADIAREVGLRATVSPAAGSPSLQSLARETAAVSVGRLVGYRRLDHLGR
;
A
#
# COMPACT_ATOMS: atom_id res chain seq x y z
N MET A 1 62.04 37.48 -0.18
CA MET A 1 61.69 36.23 -0.84
C MET A 1 60.52 35.59 -0.08
N GLY A 2 59.32 35.65 -0.61
CA GLY A 2 58.13 35.02 -0.01
C GLY A 2 58.07 33.51 -0.29
N PRO A 3 57.40 32.72 0.58
CA PRO A 3 57.32 31.28 0.39
C PRO A 3 56.55 30.94 -0.90
N PRO A 4 56.96 29.90 -1.65
CA PRO A 4 56.33 29.53 -2.90
C PRO A 4 54.88 29.06 -2.62
N SER A 5 53.92 29.54 -3.38
CA SER A 5 52.53 29.15 -3.32
C SER A 5 52.37 27.64 -3.64
N PRO A 6 51.56 26.86 -2.88
CA PRO A 6 51.42 25.44 -3.12
C PRO A 6 50.79 25.17 -4.50
N PRO A 7 51.29 24.11 -5.23
CA PRO A 7 50.87 23.86 -6.61
C PRO A 7 49.36 23.57 -6.68
N VAL A 8 48.64 24.27 -7.53
CA VAL A 8 47.20 24.23 -7.77
C VAL A 8 46.67 22.79 -7.98
N ALA A 9 47.50 21.94 -8.58
CA ALA A 9 47.21 20.52 -8.85
C ALA A 9 46.96 19.69 -7.57
N ARG A 10 47.57 20.01 -6.43
CA ARG A 10 47.41 19.26 -5.17
C ARG A 10 46.06 19.56 -4.51
N ARG A 11 45.56 20.79 -4.61
CA ARG A 11 44.24 21.20 -4.11
C ARG A 11 43.11 20.56 -4.91
N TRP A 12 43.25 20.42 -6.23
CA TRP A 12 42.27 19.84 -7.13
C TRP A 12 42.14 18.32 -6.91
N ARG A 13 43.21 17.60 -6.79
CA ARG A 13 43.23 16.17 -6.46
C ARG A 13 42.59 15.87 -5.09
N ARG A 14 42.77 16.74 -4.11
CA ARG A 14 42.17 16.60 -2.78
C ARG A 14 40.66 16.84 -2.87
N ARG A 15 40.17 17.85 -3.58
CA ARG A 15 38.73 18.10 -3.81
C ARG A 15 38.08 16.94 -4.54
N LEU A 16 38.72 16.41 -5.60
CA LEU A 16 38.20 15.26 -6.35
C LEU A 16 38.07 14.01 -5.47
N ARG A 17 39.01 13.74 -4.58
CA ARG A 17 38.91 12.62 -3.61
C ARG A 17 37.77 12.83 -2.61
N TRP A 18 37.58 14.02 -2.12
CA TRP A 18 36.47 14.32 -1.20
C TRP A 18 35.11 14.20 -1.86
N THR A 19 34.93 14.68 -3.09
CA THR A 19 33.68 14.52 -3.85
C THR A 19 33.38 13.06 -4.14
N SER A 20 34.41 12.26 -4.49
CA SER A 20 34.24 10.81 -4.69
C SER A 20 33.87 10.07 -3.40
N LEU A 21 34.47 10.40 -2.25
CA LEU A 21 34.12 9.81 -0.96
C LEU A 21 32.70 10.18 -0.51
N VAL A 22 32.31 11.44 -0.71
CA VAL A 22 30.94 11.90 -0.44
C VAL A 22 29.95 11.19 -1.35
N GLY A 23 30.23 11.10 -2.65
CA GLY A 23 29.41 10.37 -3.63
C GLY A 23 29.24 8.89 -3.26
N LEU A 24 30.32 8.22 -2.86
CA LEU A 24 30.29 6.84 -2.38
C LEU A 24 29.45 6.71 -1.11
N GLY A 25 29.60 7.63 -0.15
CA GLY A 25 28.82 7.64 1.08
C GLY A 25 27.30 7.77 0.80
N VAL A 26 26.94 8.69 -0.09
CA VAL A 26 25.54 8.86 -0.52
C VAL A 26 25.00 7.60 -1.21
N ALA A 27 25.80 7.00 -2.10
CA ALA A 27 25.41 5.76 -2.78
C ALA A 27 25.15 4.62 -1.78
N VAL A 28 26.04 4.45 -0.79
CA VAL A 28 25.87 3.45 0.28
C VAL A 28 24.60 3.71 1.08
N LEU A 29 24.29 4.95 1.44
CA LEU A 29 23.08 5.29 2.16
C LEU A 29 21.80 4.98 1.36
N VAL A 30 21.79 5.32 0.07
CA VAL A 30 20.66 5.02 -0.83
C VAL A 30 20.47 3.51 -0.96
N VAL A 31 21.54 2.75 -1.21
CA VAL A 31 21.47 1.28 -1.32
C VAL A 31 20.96 0.67 -0.02
N SER A 32 21.50 1.10 1.13
CA SER A 32 21.07 0.62 2.44
C SER A 32 19.59 0.93 2.71
N TYR A 33 19.12 2.12 2.36
CA TYR A 33 17.73 2.52 2.49
C TYR A 33 16.79 1.65 1.64
N VAL A 34 17.14 1.45 0.36
CA VAL A 34 16.33 0.61 -0.56
C VAL A 34 16.35 -0.86 -0.10
N ALA A 35 17.50 -1.38 0.30
CA ALA A 35 17.62 -2.76 0.80
C ALA A 35 16.78 -2.96 2.08
N THR A 36 16.83 -2.03 3.03
CA THR A 36 16.01 -2.07 4.24
C THR A 36 14.53 -2.02 3.89
N THR A 37 14.14 -1.14 2.96
CA THR A 37 12.74 -1.05 2.50
C THR A 37 12.29 -2.35 1.84
N PHE A 38 13.15 -2.98 1.02
CA PHE A 38 12.84 -4.28 0.43
C PHE A 38 12.58 -5.35 1.48
N VAL A 39 13.44 -5.43 2.51
CA VAL A 39 13.25 -6.38 3.62
C VAL A 39 11.93 -6.14 4.33
N LEU A 40 11.56 -4.88 4.59
CA LEU A 40 10.28 -4.54 5.22
C LEU A 40 9.06 -4.90 4.35
N VAL A 41 9.14 -4.69 3.04
CA VAL A 41 8.08 -5.10 2.09
C VAL A 41 7.97 -6.62 2.05
N TRP A 42 9.10 -7.32 1.99
CA TRP A 42 9.15 -8.78 1.99
C TRP A 42 8.61 -9.39 3.30
N GLN A 43 8.98 -8.84 4.46
CA GLN A 43 8.44 -9.27 5.75
C GLN A 43 6.94 -9.04 5.83
N ALA A 44 6.46 -7.85 5.45
CA ALA A 44 5.03 -7.53 5.45
C ALA A 44 4.22 -8.43 4.51
N SER A 45 4.82 -8.88 3.41
CA SER A 45 4.16 -9.80 2.46
C SER A 45 3.95 -11.22 3.02
N ARG A 46 4.61 -11.56 4.12
CA ARG A 46 4.55 -12.88 4.77
C ARG A 46 3.87 -12.84 6.14
N HIS A 47 3.60 -11.65 6.64
CA HIS A 47 2.97 -11.47 7.94
C HIS A 47 1.47 -11.39 7.79
N ASP A 48 0.76 -12.31 8.42
CA ASP A 48 -0.69 -12.27 8.55
C ASP A 48 -1.04 -11.63 9.89
N GLY A 49 -1.63 -10.45 9.83
CA GLY A 49 -2.01 -9.66 10.99
C GLY A 49 -3.45 -9.89 11.44
N ARG A 50 -3.97 -11.12 11.32
CA ARG A 50 -5.32 -11.49 11.78
C ARG A 50 -5.50 -11.15 13.24
N VAL A 51 -6.36 -10.20 13.51
CA VAL A 51 -6.82 -9.84 14.86
C VAL A 51 -8.27 -9.40 14.77
N PRO A 52 -9.08 -9.56 15.81
CA PRO A 52 -10.41 -8.97 15.87
C PRO A 52 -10.36 -7.47 15.58
N ALA A 53 -11.31 -6.97 14.81
CA ALA A 53 -11.41 -5.58 14.39
C ALA A 53 -12.89 -5.17 14.29
N ASP A 54 -13.14 -3.89 14.11
CA ASP A 54 -14.51 -3.38 13.91
C ASP A 54 -14.97 -3.55 12.47
N ALA A 55 -14.05 -3.54 11.52
CA ALA A 55 -14.35 -3.74 10.10
C ALA A 55 -13.18 -4.41 9.34
N ILE A 56 -13.54 -5.24 8.33
CA ILE A 56 -12.64 -5.74 7.29
C ILE A 56 -12.72 -4.78 6.10
N VAL A 57 -11.59 -4.27 5.63
CA VAL A 57 -11.53 -3.36 4.47
C VAL A 57 -10.81 -4.04 3.33
N VAL A 58 -11.53 -4.40 2.28
CA VAL A 58 -10.99 -5.07 1.09
C VAL A 58 -10.53 -4.02 0.08
N LEU A 59 -9.24 -3.99 -0.20
CA LEU A 59 -8.68 -3.09 -1.22
C LEU A 59 -9.07 -3.55 -2.62
N GLY A 60 -9.52 -2.61 -3.44
CA GLY A 60 -9.86 -2.84 -4.83
C GLY A 60 -8.69 -3.39 -5.66
N ALA A 61 -9.04 -4.06 -6.74
CA ALA A 61 -8.18 -4.49 -7.82
C ALA A 61 -9.01 -4.47 -9.12
N ALA A 62 -8.50 -4.96 -10.23
CA ALA A 62 -9.25 -4.93 -11.48
C ALA A 62 -10.56 -5.74 -11.40
N GLN A 63 -11.53 -5.32 -12.19
CA GLN A 63 -12.76 -6.05 -12.47
C GLN A 63 -13.00 -6.11 -13.99
N TYR A 64 -13.79 -7.04 -14.46
CA TYR A 64 -14.12 -7.25 -15.88
C TYR A 64 -15.63 -7.33 -16.05
N ASP A 65 -16.25 -6.24 -16.47
CA ASP A 65 -17.71 -6.11 -16.67
C ASP A 65 -18.55 -6.62 -15.48
N GLY A 66 -18.17 -6.19 -14.27
CA GLY A 66 -18.85 -6.55 -13.02
C GLY A 66 -18.38 -7.85 -12.37
N ARG A 67 -17.41 -8.56 -12.98
CA ARG A 67 -16.77 -9.74 -12.40
C ARG A 67 -15.43 -9.39 -11.78
N PRO A 68 -15.14 -9.80 -10.55
CA PRO A 68 -13.82 -9.59 -9.96
C PRO A 68 -12.73 -10.25 -10.80
N SER A 69 -11.59 -9.57 -10.97
CA SER A 69 -10.37 -10.22 -11.46
C SER A 69 -9.91 -11.30 -10.48
N PRO A 70 -9.04 -12.26 -10.90
CA PRO A 70 -8.52 -13.27 -9.98
C PRO A 70 -7.86 -12.69 -8.72
N VAL A 71 -7.24 -11.50 -8.85
CA VAL A 71 -6.63 -10.79 -7.71
C VAL A 71 -7.67 -10.23 -6.76
N LEU A 72 -8.74 -9.61 -7.29
CA LEU A 72 -9.83 -9.10 -6.46
C LEU A 72 -10.60 -10.25 -5.84
N GLN A 73 -10.86 -11.33 -6.59
CA GLN A 73 -11.53 -12.51 -6.09
C GLN A 73 -10.78 -13.11 -4.89
N ALA A 74 -9.47 -13.32 -4.99
CA ALA A 74 -8.68 -13.85 -3.88
C ALA A 74 -8.75 -12.98 -2.61
N ARG A 75 -8.87 -11.66 -2.76
CA ARG A 75 -9.09 -10.76 -1.62
C ARG A 75 -10.49 -10.90 -1.02
N LEU A 76 -11.50 -11.06 -1.89
CA LEU A 76 -12.89 -11.23 -1.45
C LEU A 76 -13.09 -12.57 -0.75
N ASP A 77 -12.52 -13.67 -1.30
CA ASP A 77 -12.55 -14.98 -0.66
C ASP A 77 -11.91 -14.92 0.72
N HIS A 78 -10.74 -14.28 0.82
CA HIS A 78 -10.07 -14.10 2.11
C HIS A 78 -10.90 -13.25 3.10
N ALA A 79 -11.60 -12.22 2.61
CA ALA A 79 -12.47 -11.41 3.45
C ALA A 79 -13.70 -12.19 3.94
N LEU A 80 -14.22 -13.13 3.11
CA LEU A 80 -15.27 -14.06 3.53
C LEU A 80 -14.77 -14.95 4.68
N ASP A 81 -13.59 -15.56 4.52
CA ASP A 81 -12.99 -16.40 5.56
C ASP A 81 -12.86 -15.62 6.89
N LEU A 82 -12.34 -14.41 6.86
CA LEU A 82 -12.17 -13.56 8.04
C LEU A 82 -13.51 -13.16 8.68
N TYR A 83 -14.54 -12.93 7.87
CA TYR A 83 -15.89 -12.63 8.36
C TYR A 83 -16.53 -13.87 9.00
N GLU A 84 -16.40 -15.04 8.38
CA GLU A 84 -16.90 -16.31 8.91
C GLU A 84 -16.17 -16.73 10.21
N GLU A 85 -14.88 -16.41 10.32
CA GLU A 85 -14.10 -16.54 11.56
C GLU A 85 -14.58 -15.57 12.67
N GLY A 86 -15.47 -14.63 12.35
CA GLY A 86 -16.03 -13.65 13.32
C GLY A 86 -15.04 -12.55 13.69
N LEU A 87 -14.03 -12.26 12.85
CA LEU A 87 -13.01 -11.26 13.16
C LEU A 87 -13.52 -9.82 13.02
N ALA A 88 -14.58 -9.58 12.25
CA ALA A 88 -15.27 -8.29 12.22
C ALA A 88 -16.72 -8.44 11.73
N PRO A 89 -17.66 -7.61 12.21
CA PRO A 89 -19.06 -7.66 11.80
C PRO A 89 -19.35 -6.93 10.47
N LEU A 90 -18.38 -6.15 9.97
CA LEU A 90 -18.55 -5.29 8.80
C LEU A 90 -17.47 -5.56 7.76
N VAL A 91 -17.84 -5.65 6.48
CA VAL A 91 -16.93 -5.73 5.33
C VAL A 91 -17.10 -4.51 4.45
N VAL A 92 -16.04 -3.75 4.26
CA VAL A 92 -16.01 -2.57 3.37
C VAL A 92 -15.25 -2.93 2.12
N VAL A 93 -15.89 -2.92 0.95
CA VAL A 93 -15.23 -3.15 -0.33
C VAL A 93 -14.91 -1.81 -0.97
N THR A 94 -13.65 -1.60 -1.36
CA THR A 94 -13.19 -0.35 -1.96
C THR A 94 -12.83 -0.51 -3.43
N GLY A 95 -12.83 0.59 -4.15
CA GLY A 95 -12.35 0.69 -5.52
C GLY A 95 -13.35 1.36 -6.45
N GLY A 96 -12.84 2.38 -7.13
CA GLY A 96 -13.59 3.17 -8.09
C GLY A 96 -13.76 2.46 -9.44
N ARG A 97 -13.97 3.29 -10.47
CA ARG A 97 -14.20 2.85 -11.84
C ARG A 97 -13.04 3.30 -12.71
N GLN A 98 -12.49 2.38 -13.51
CA GLN A 98 -11.55 2.75 -14.57
C GLN A 98 -12.28 3.39 -15.75
N GLN A 99 -11.56 4.15 -16.55
CA GLN A 99 -12.15 4.76 -17.75
C GLN A 99 -12.66 3.66 -18.72
N GLY A 100 -13.93 3.77 -19.08
CA GLY A 100 -14.60 2.78 -19.95
C GLY A 100 -15.35 1.68 -19.20
N ASP A 101 -15.13 1.50 -17.89
CA ASP A 101 -15.85 0.49 -17.09
C ASP A 101 -17.32 0.88 -16.85
N ARG A 102 -18.18 -0.11 -16.86
CA ARG A 102 -19.61 0.03 -16.46
C ARG A 102 -19.79 -0.06 -14.95
N TYR A 103 -18.95 -0.83 -14.28
CA TYR A 103 -19.00 -1.12 -12.84
C TYR A 103 -17.75 -0.63 -12.14
N THR A 104 -17.89 -0.27 -10.85
CA THR A 104 -16.75 -0.04 -9.97
C THR A 104 -16.23 -1.37 -9.43
N GLU A 105 -14.96 -1.40 -9.03
CA GLU A 105 -14.38 -2.57 -8.35
C GLU A 105 -15.16 -2.90 -7.07
N ALA A 106 -15.54 -1.88 -6.30
CA ALA A 106 -16.36 -2.04 -5.11
C ALA A 106 -17.74 -2.64 -5.41
N THR A 107 -18.38 -2.28 -6.55
CA THR A 107 -19.67 -2.87 -6.94
C THR A 107 -19.50 -4.34 -7.34
N ALA A 108 -18.46 -4.67 -8.10
CA ALA A 108 -18.17 -6.06 -8.46
C ALA A 108 -17.90 -6.92 -7.22
N GLY A 109 -17.13 -6.39 -6.26
CA GLY A 109 -16.85 -7.09 -5.00
C GLY A 109 -18.08 -7.23 -4.11
N TYR A 110 -18.91 -6.18 -3.99
CA TYR A 110 -20.19 -6.28 -3.26
C TYR A 110 -21.08 -7.38 -3.83
N ASN A 111 -21.28 -7.42 -5.15
CA ASN A 111 -22.10 -8.44 -5.79
C ASN A 111 -21.54 -9.85 -5.54
N TYR A 112 -20.22 -9.98 -5.57
CA TYR A 112 -19.54 -11.24 -5.28
C TYR A 112 -19.81 -11.71 -3.84
N LEU A 113 -19.60 -10.84 -2.84
CA LEU A 113 -19.83 -11.17 -1.42
C LEU A 113 -21.30 -11.53 -1.15
N ARG A 114 -22.23 -10.79 -1.74
CA ARG A 114 -23.68 -11.09 -1.65
C ARG A 114 -24.01 -12.47 -2.22
N ALA A 115 -23.44 -12.80 -3.39
CA ALA A 115 -23.64 -14.10 -4.02
C ALA A 115 -23.06 -15.27 -3.20
N HIS A 116 -22.09 -14.98 -2.32
CA HIS A 116 -21.46 -15.96 -1.42
C HIS A 116 -22.03 -15.92 0.01
N GLY A 117 -23.18 -15.28 0.21
CA GLY A 117 -23.96 -15.39 1.44
C GLY A 117 -23.74 -14.30 2.47
N LEU A 118 -22.88 -13.31 2.23
CA LEU A 118 -22.78 -12.17 3.15
C LEU A 118 -24.10 -11.38 3.17
N PRO A 119 -24.65 -11.05 4.36
CA PRO A 119 -25.85 -10.24 4.47
C PRO A 119 -25.58 -8.79 4.01
N ASP A 120 -26.60 -8.15 3.46
CA ASP A 120 -26.48 -6.80 2.90
C ASP A 120 -26.03 -5.76 3.93
N GLU A 121 -26.58 -5.87 5.12
CA GLU A 121 -26.25 -5.01 6.27
C GLU A 121 -24.81 -5.10 6.71
N ALA A 122 -24.12 -6.22 6.43
CA ALA A 122 -22.72 -6.42 6.76
C ALA A 122 -21.75 -5.87 5.71
N ILE A 123 -22.26 -5.29 4.60
CA ILE A 123 -21.38 -4.80 3.52
C ILE A 123 -21.55 -3.30 3.32
N ARG A 124 -20.42 -2.60 3.15
CA ARG A 124 -20.36 -1.21 2.67
C ARG A 124 -19.51 -1.12 1.42
N LYS A 125 -19.78 -0.13 0.58
CA LYS A 125 -19.02 0.15 -0.65
C LYS A 125 -18.37 1.52 -0.58
N GLU A 126 -17.10 1.59 -0.89
CA GLU A 126 -16.39 2.83 -1.19
C GLU A 126 -16.12 2.84 -2.71
N VAL A 127 -16.73 3.76 -3.46
CA VAL A 127 -16.76 3.75 -4.93
C VAL A 127 -16.06 4.96 -5.58
N GLN A 128 -15.56 5.89 -4.77
CA GLN A 128 -15.01 7.16 -5.25
C GLN A 128 -13.50 7.14 -5.45
N GLY A 129 -12.79 6.34 -4.66
CA GLY A 129 -11.33 6.30 -4.69
C GLY A 129 -10.77 5.73 -5.99
N ALA A 130 -10.01 6.54 -6.73
CA ALA A 130 -9.31 6.12 -7.94
C ALA A 130 -7.91 5.56 -7.64
N SER A 131 -7.45 5.68 -6.40
CA SER A 131 -6.17 5.16 -5.91
C SER A 131 -6.31 4.52 -4.53
N THR A 132 -5.27 3.78 -4.11
CA THR A 132 -5.22 3.22 -2.75
C THR A 132 -5.29 4.30 -1.68
N TYR A 133 -4.63 5.45 -1.91
CA TYR A 133 -4.66 6.57 -0.95
C TYR A 133 -6.07 7.14 -0.81
N GLU A 134 -6.74 7.42 -1.91
CA GLU A 134 -8.09 7.98 -1.90
C GLU A 134 -9.12 7.05 -1.29
N SER A 135 -9.08 5.77 -1.66
CA SER A 135 -9.97 4.77 -1.10
C SER A 135 -9.80 4.68 0.42
N LEU A 136 -8.57 4.58 0.93
CA LEU A 136 -8.34 4.53 2.38
C LEU A 136 -8.67 5.85 3.08
N ALA A 137 -8.44 7.00 2.46
CA ALA A 137 -8.83 8.30 3.01
C ALA A 137 -10.35 8.45 3.09
N SER A 138 -11.08 7.96 2.08
CA SER A 138 -12.54 7.93 2.08
C SER A 138 -13.09 7.00 3.15
N VAL A 139 -12.55 5.78 3.24
CA VAL A 139 -12.88 4.81 4.29
C VAL A 139 -12.64 5.39 5.69
N ALA A 140 -11.45 5.99 5.91
CA ALA A 140 -11.10 6.57 7.21
C ALA A 140 -12.09 7.67 7.66
N ARG A 141 -12.67 8.40 6.71
CA ARG A 141 -13.65 9.45 7.00
C ARG A 141 -14.97 8.86 7.48
N PHE A 142 -15.60 7.98 6.70
CA PHE A 142 -16.90 7.46 7.07
C PHE A 142 -16.84 6.49 8.26
N LEU A 143 -15.80 5.68 8.41
CA LEU A 143 -15.64 4.83 9.58
C LEU A 143 -15.51 5.64 10.87
N ARG A 144 -14.82 6.79 10.81
CA ARG A 144 -14.73 7.70 11.96
C ARG A 144 -16.09 8.31 12.31
N GLU A 145 -16.91 8.65 11.32
CA GLU A 145 -18.27 9.15 11.50
C GLU A 145 -19.19 8.10 12.14
N GLU A 146 -18.97 6.82 11.85
CA GLU A 146 -19.68 5.69 12.42
C GLU A 146 -19.08 5.20 13.78
N GLY A 147 -18.00 5.83 14.27
CA GLY A 147 -17.33 5.45 15.53
C GLY A 147 -16.49 4.17 15.43
N ILE A 148 -16.20 3.69 14.22
CA ILE A 148 -15.40 2.50 13.93
C ILE A 148 -13.93 2.86 13.98
N GLY A 149 -13.14 2.13 14.79
CA GLY A 149 -11.75 2.49 15.08
C GLY A 149 -10.72 1.56 14.50
N ASP A 150 -10.87 0.27 14.73
CA ASP A 150 -9.87 -0.73 14.36
C ASP A 150 -10.29 -1.46 13.07
N VAL A 151 -9.36 -1.55 12.10
CA VAL A 151 -9.67 -2.18 10.82
C VAL A 151 -8.66 -3.26 10.43
N LEU A 152 -9.17 -4.33 9.83
CA LEU A 152 -8.38 -5.39 9.23
C LEU A 152 -8.38 -5.20 7.71
N LEU A 153 -7.23 -4.81 7.15
CA LEU A 153 -7.09 -4.53 5.73
C LEU A 153 -6.74 -5.80 4.95
N VAL A 154 -7.51 -6.08 3.92
CA VAL A 154 -7.26 -7.20 3.00
C VAL A 154 -6.68 -6.68 1.70
N SER A 155 -5.48 -7.17 1.36
CA SER A 155 -4.75 -6.79 0.15
C SER A 155 -3.92 -7.95 -0.39
N SER A 156 -3.24 -7.77 -1.53
CA SER A 156 -2.28 -8.75 -2.02
C SER A 156 -0.98 -8.72 -1.20
N PRO A 157 -0.27 -9.86 -1.03
CA PRO A 157 0.92 -9.94 -0.17
C PRO A 157 1.97 -8.86 -0.42
N ALA A 158 2.39 -8.65 -1.67
CA ALA A 158 3.41 -7.64 -1.98
C ALA A 158 2.98 -6.21 -1.60
N HIS A 159 1.67 -5.92 -1.66
CA HIS A 159 1.10 -4.60 -1.42
C HIS A 159 0.92 -4.25 0.08
N SER A 160 1.01 -5.24 0.97
CA SER A 160 0.69 -5.12 2.40
C SER A 160 1.43 -3.98 3.10
N ARG A 161 2.72 -3.80 2.83
CA ARG A 161 3.50 -2.71 3.45
C ARG A 161 3.01 -1.33 3.06
N ARG A 162 2.76 -1.10 1.78
CA ARG A 162 2.27 0.19 1.29
C ARG A 162 0.89 0.52 1.82
N VAL A 163 0.00 -0.45 1.86
CA VAL A 163 -1.34 -0.31 2.43
C VAL A 163 -1.28 0.07 3.91
N ALA A 164 -0.43 -0.61 4.70
CA ALA A 164 -0.25 -0.30 6.11
C ALA A 164 0.32 1.13 6.34
N ASP A 165 1.27 1.56 5.51
CA ASP A 165 1.85 2.89 5.62
C ASP A 165 0.83 3.98 5.23
N ILE A 166 0.02 3.76 4.18
CA ILE A 166 -1.08 4.67 3.78
C ILE A 166 -2.16 4.73 4.86
N ALA A 167 -2.58 3.58 5.40
CA ALA A 167 -3.60 3.53 6.46
C ALA A 167 -3.18 4.38 7.67
N ARG A 168 -1.91 4.29 8.07
CA ARG A 168 -1.35 5.13 9.14
C ARG A 168 -1.37 6.61 8.77
N GLU A 169 -1.02 6.98 7.53
CA GLU A 169 -1.02 8.37 7.07
C GLU A 169 -2.43 8.98 7.07
N VAL A 170 -3.46 8.21 6.74
CA VAL A 170 -4.87 8.67 6.78
C VAL A 170 -5.51 8.56 8.16
N GLY A 171 -4.77 8.06 9.16
CA GLY A 171 -5.20 8.00 10.56
C GLY A 171 -6.09 6.79 10.91
N LEU A 172 -6.00 5.69 10.14
CA LEU A 172 -6.62 4.41 10.48
C LEU A 172 -5.71 3.61 11.43
N ARG A 173 -6.31 3.02 12.47
CA ARG A 173 -5.68 1.96 13.25
C ARG A 173 -5.91 0.65 12.52
N ALA A 174 -4.89 0.17 11.83
CA ALA A 174 -5.05 -0.94 10.88
C ALA A 174 -3.98 -2.00 11.05
N THR A 175 -4.40 -3.26 10.98
CA THR A 175 -3.57 -4.42 10.68
C THR A 175 -3.83 -4.90 9.25
N VAL A 176 -2.92 -5.67 8.70
CA VAL A 176 -3.06 -6.19 7.33
C VAL A 176 -3.04 -7.70 7.36
N SER A 177 -4.07 -8.33 6.78
CA SER A 177 -4.14 -9.76 6.50
C SER A 177 -4.07 -9.96 4.98
N PRO A 178 -2.95 -10.43 4.44
CA PRO A 178 -2.79 -10.62 3.01
C PRO A 178 -3.66 -11.77 2.50
N ALA A 179 -4.33 -11.57 1.37
CA ALA A 179 -5.00 -12.66 0.65
C ALA A 179 -3.99 -13.71 0.20
N ALA A 180 -4.48 -14.91 -0.08
CA ALA A 180 -3.67 -16.03 -0.57
C ALA A 180 -2.86 -15.65 -1.82
N GLY A 181 -1.62 -16.13 -1.90
CA GLY A 181 -0.74 -15.95 -3.04
C GLY A 181 0.72 -15.73 -2.64
N SER A 182 1.61 -15.95 -3.59
CA SER A 182 3.03 -15.70 -3.42
C SER A 182 3.43 -14.46 -4.23
N PRO A 183 4.07 -13.45 -3.62
CA PRO A 183 4.52 -12.28 -4.34
C PRO A 183 5.65 -12.63 -5.30
N SER A 184 5.57 -12.18 -6.55
CA SER A 184 6.70 -12.27 -7.48
C SER A 184 7.81 -11.29 -7.10
N LEU A 185 9.06 -11.57 -7.49
CA LEU A 185 10.17 -10.65 -7.27
C LEU A 185 9.92 -9.28 -7.93
N GLN A 186 9.28 -9.28 -9.11
CA GLN A 186 8.90 -8.05 -9.81
C GLN A 186 7.88 -7.22 -8.98
N SER A 187 6.89 -7.86 -8.38
CA SER A 187 5.90 -7.15 -7.52
C SER A 187 6.56 -6.60 -6.27
N LEU A 188 7.45 -7.36 -5.62
CA LEU A 188 8.21 -6.88 -4.47
C LEU A 188 9.10 -5.68 -4.82
N ALA A 189 9.81 -5.73 -5.96
CA ALA A 189 10.65 -4.61 -6.41
C ALA A 189 9.82 -3.34 -6.70
N ARG A 190 8.68 -3.50 -7.38
CA ARG A 190 7.76 -2.38 -7.66
C ARG A 190 7.22 -1.76 -6.36
N GLU A 191 6.78 -2.57 -5.41
CA GLU A 191 6.28 -2.09 -4.13
C GLU A 191 7.40 -1.47 -3.29
N THR A 192 8.63 -2.00 -3.36
CA THR A 192 9.79 -1.39 -2.71
C THR A 192 10.04 0.02 -3.22
N ALA A 193 10.00 0.22 -4.54
CA ALA A 193 10.14 1.56 -5.13
C ALA A 193 9.02 2.50 -4.66
N ALA A 194 7.76 2.04 -4.73
CA ALA A 194 6.60 2.82 -4.29
C ALA A 194 6.66 3.19 -2.79
N VAL A 195 7.04 2.25 -1.92
CA VAL A 195 7.20 2.48 -0.48
C VAL A 195 8.39 3.41 -0.21
N SER A 196 9.51 3.24 -0.92
CA SER A 196 10.70 4.10 -0.74
C SER A 196 10.37 5.56 -1.06
N VAL A 197 9.70 5.81 -2.19
CA VAL A 197 9.30 7.17 -2.57
C VAL A 197 8.20 7.70 -1.65
N GLY A 198 7.15 6.89 -1.39
CA GLY A 198 6.02 7.30 -0.55
C GLY A 198 6.43 7.76 0.84
N ARG A 199 7.41 7.09 1.46
CA ARG A 199 7.96 7.47 2.78
C ARG A 199 8.76 8.76 2.78
N LEU A 200 9.41 9.09 1.68
CA LEU A 200 10.20 10.32 1.56
C LEU A 200 9.33 11.56 1.26
N VAL A 201 8.33 11.41 0.40
CA VAL A 201 7.52 12.55 -0.07
C VAL A 201 6.12 12.61 0.56
N GLY A 202 5.65 11.53 1.19
CA GLY A 202 4.27 11.32 1.65
C GLY A 202 3.39 10.71 0.56
N TYR A 203 2.52 9.77 0.94
CA TYR A 203 1.65 9.07 -0.02
C TYR A 203 0.57 9.98 -0.61
N ARG A 204 0.09 10.95 0.15
CA ARG A 204 -0.82 11.99 -0.35
C ARG A 204 -0.23 12.77 -1.52
N ARG A 205 1.03 13.20 -1.38
CA ARG A 205 1.72 13.96 -2.44
C ARG A 205 2.01 13.08 -3.65
N LEU A 206 2.41 11.84 -3.40
CA LEU A 206 2.69 10.87 -4.47
C LEU A 206 1.43 10.61 -5.30
N ASP A 207 0.27 10.49 -4.68
CA ASP A 207 -1.02 10.32 -5.33
C ASP A 207 -1.36 11.50 -6.28
N HIS A 208 -1.14 12.73 -5.82
CA HIS A 208 -1.36 13.93 -6.63
C HIS A 208 -0.39 14.10 -7.80
N LEU A 209 0.84 13.56 -7.71
CA LEU A 209 1.84 13.61 -8.78
C LEU A 209 1.61 12.55 -9.87
N GLY A 210 0.85 11.49 -9.57
CA GLY A 210 0.55 10.39 -10.49
C GLY A 210 -0.68 10.63 -11.38
N ARG A 211 -1.31 11.78 -11.26
CA ARG A 211 -2.46 12.23 -12.07
C ARG A 211 -2.00 13.19 -13.13
#